data_d175febf098ec34e4ab4af48e05e7eb6
#
_entry.id   d175febf098ec34e4ab4af48e05e7eb6
#
_cell.length_a   1.000
_cell.length_b   1.000
_cell.length_c   1.000
_cell.angle_alpha   90.00
_cell.angle_beta   90.00
_cell.angle_gamma   90.00
#
_symmetry.space_group_name_H-M   'P 1'
#
loop_
_entity.id
_entity.type
_entity.pdbx_description
1 polymer ?
#
loop_
_entity_poly.entity_id
_entity_poly.type
_entity_poly.pdbx_seq_one_letter_code
_entity_poly.pdbx_strand_id
1 'polypeptide(L)'
;MKKKRQTDRVSSPSPDYRDERVGDIAVSTAGHDAGLILVVVAGIDDKYVLVADGKRRKLIAPKKKSMQHLSMLTKLDAEDTEKLKKREANDSLLHRKISVLDLESFT
;
A
#
# COMPACT_ATOMS: atom_id res chain seq x y z
N MET A 1 -32.38 -9.12 -8.61
CA MET A 1 -31.96 -8.99 -8.68
C MET A 1 -31.56 -8.76 -8.68
N LYS A 2 -31.48 -8.71 -8.56
CA LYS A 2 -30.91 -8.60 -8.58
C LYS A 2 -30.34 -8.22 -8.21
N LYS A 3 -30.10 -8.32 -7.97
CA LYS A 3 -29.41 -8.18 -7.72
C LYS A 3 -28.88 -7.88 -7.43
N LYS A 4 -28.66 -8.15 -7.26
CA LYS A 4 -27.96 -8.17 -7.07
C LYS A 4 -27.37 -7.98 -7.08
N ARG A 5 -27.27 -8.34 -7.12
CA ARG A 5 -26.56 -8.48 -7.26
C ARG A 5 -25.83 -8.33 -7.23
N GLN A 6 -25.76 -8.48 -7.15
CA GLN A 6 -25.00 -8.55 -7.19
C GLN A 6 -24.17 -8.74 -7.17
N THR A 7 -24.24 -9.12 -7.03
CA THR A 7 -23.41 -9.41 -7.02
C THR A 7 -22.70 -9.76 -7.28
N ASP A 8 -22.76 -10.15 -7.22
CA ASP A 8 -22.11 -10.43 -7.49
C ASP A 8 -21.40 -10.54 -7.95
N ARG A 9 -21.51 -10.64 -8.22
CA ARG A 9 -20.76 -10.70 -8.77
C ARG A 9 -19.63 -10.62 -8.58
N VAL A 10 -19.60 -11.52 -8.62
CA VAL A 10 -18.47 -11.51 -8.08
C VAL A 10 -17.29 -10.67 -8.46
N SER A 11 -17.29 -9.57 -8.29
CA SER A 11 -16.27 -8.64 -8.55
C SER A 11 -15.21 -8.69 -7.48
N SER A 12 -14.07 -8.03 -7.72
CA SER A 12 -13.04 -7.89 -6.72
C SER A 12 -13.56 -7.11 -5.53
N PRO A 13 -13.11 -7.43 -4.32
CA PRO A 13 -13.50 -6.63 -3.16
C PRO A 13 -13.05 -5.19 -3.31
N SER A 14 -13.81 -4.28 -2.74
CA SER A 14 -13.42 -2.87 -2.70
C SER A 14 -12.21 -2.70 -1.79
N PRO A 15 -11.29 -1.77 -2.10
CA PRO A 15 -10.17 -1.51 -1.21
C PRO A 15 -10.63 -0.99 0.13
N ASP A 16 -9.98 -1.46 1.19
CA ASP A 16 -10.23 -0.99 2.54
C ASP A 16 -9.10 -0.07 2.97
N TYR A 17 -9.39 1.22 3.00
CA TYR A 17 -8.38 2.23 3.34
C TYR A 17 -8.17 2.35 4.85
N ARG A 18 -8.97 1.66 5.64
CA ARG A 18 -8.80 1.65 7.10
C ARG A 18 -8.26 0.32 7.62
N ASP A 19 -7.83 -0.54 6.70
CA ASP A 19 -7.21 -1.80 7.05
C ASP A 19 -6.02 -1.56 7.98
N GLU A 20 -5.83 -2.46 8.95
CA GLU A 20 -4.76 -2.28 9.95
C GLU A 20 -3.37 -2.31 9.35
N ARG A 21 -3.21 -2.87 8.16
CA ARG A 21 -1.91 -2.91 7.47
C ARG A 21 -1.57 -1.60 6.77
N VAL A 22 -2.52 -0.68 6.66
CA VAL A 22 -2.26 0.62 6.05
C VAL A 22 -1.17 1.34 6.82
N GLY A 23 -0.17 1.84 6.09
CA GLY A 23 0.99 2.49 6.70
C GLY A 23 2.18 1.57 6.86
N ASP A 24 2.01 0.26 6.68
CA ASP A 24 3.15 -0.66 6.70
C ASP A 24 4.08 -0.33 5.54
N ILE A 25 5.38 -0.36 5.80
CA ILE A 25 6.40 -0.11 4.79
C ILE A 25 7.17 -1.40 4.59
N ALA A 26 7.27 -1.83 3.34
CA ALA A 26 7.84 -3.13 3.02
C ALA A 26 8.68 -3.06 1.75
N VAL A 27 9.60 -4.03 1.61
CA VAL A 27 10.35 -4.21 0.37
C VAL A 27 9.66 -5.29 -0.45
N SER A 28 9.49 -5.02 -1.74
CA SER A 28 8.98 -6.04 -2.65
C SER A 28 10.05 -7.09 -2.88
N THR A 29 9.66 -8.36 -2.80
CA THR A 29 10.61 -9.48 -2.97
C THR A 29 10.42 -10.21 -4.28
N ALA A 30 9.46 -9.80 -5.12
CA ALA A 30 9.17 -10.49 -6.36
C ALA A 30 8.59 -9.53 -7.39
N GLY A 31 8.71 -9.90 -8.67
CA GLY A 31 8.14 -9.13 -9.76
C GLY A 31 9.07 -8.04 -10.25
N HIS A 32 8.56 -7.19 -11.14
CA HIS A 32 9.35 -6.11 -11.73
C HIS A 32 9.77 -5.04 -10.70
N ASP A 33 9.06 -4.97 -9.59
CA ASP A 33 9.38 -4.01 -8.55
C ASP A 33 10.18 -4.62 -7.40
N ALA A 34 10.77 -5.81 -7.60
CA ALA A 34 11.60 -6.45 -6.57
C ALA A 34 12.71 -5.48 -6.15
N GLY A 35 12.87 -5.33 -4.83
CA GLY A 35 13.84 -4.42 -4.26
C GLY A 35 13.31 -3.03 -3.98
N LEU A 36 12.14 -2.67 -4.49
CA LEU A 36 11.56 -1.36 -4.20
C LEU A 36 10.91 -1.33 -2.84
N ILE A 37 11.01 -0.21 -2.16
CA ILE A 37 10.33 0.04 -0.91
C ILE A 37 8.95 0.60 -1.23
N LEU A 38 7.92 0.01 -0.64
CA LEU A 38 6.53 0.34 -0.92
C LEU A 38 5.77 0.55 0.38
N VAL A 39 4.73 1.36 0.31
CA VAL A 39 3.85 1.62 1.46
C VAL A 39 2.50 1.00 1.19
N VAL A 40 1.95 0.27 2.16
CA VAL A 40 0.60 -0.28 2.05
C VAL A 40 -0.39 0.87 2.23
N VAL A 41 -1.25 1.06 1.22
CA VAL A 41 -2.21 2.16 1.23
C VAL A 41 -3.65 1.69 1.39
N ALA A 42 -3.91 0.39 1.19
CA ALA A 42 -5.24 -0.18 1.41
C ALA A 42 -5.13 -1.69 1.50
N GLY A 43 -6.10 -2.31 2.15
CA GLY A 43 -6.21 -3.76 2.16
C GLY A 43 -7.22 -4.21 1.12
N ILE A 44 -7.02 -5.42 0.60
CA ILE A 44 -7.98 -6.05 -0.31
C ILE A 44 -8.60 -7.26 0.41
N ASP A 45 -7.74 -8.17 0.85
CA ASP A 45 -8.16 -9.34 1.62
C ASP A 45 -6.95 -9.81 2.44
N ASP A 46 -7.01 -11.02 2.98
CA ASP A 46 -5.93 -11.54 3.82
C ASP A 46 -4.63 -11.65 3.07
N LYS A 47 -4.68 -11.88 1.77
CA LYS A 47 -3.49 -12.15 0.96
C LYS A 47 -2.99 -10.95 0.19
N TYR A 48 -3.82 -9.95 -0.07
CA TYR A 48 -3.49 -8.89 -1.00
C TYR A 48 -3.72 -7.51 -0.40
N VAL A 49 -2.84 -6.60 -0.77
CA VAL A 49 -2.95 -5.18 -0.39
C VAL A 49 -2.69 -4.34 -1.63
N LEU A 50 -3.01 -3.04 -1.52
CA LEU A 50 -2.59 -2.06 -2.51
C LEU A 50 -1.39 -1.32 -1.96
N VAL A 51 -0.40 -1.09 -2.81
CA VAL A 51 0.85 -0.44 -2.41
C VAL A 51 1.18 0.70 -3.36
N ALA A 52 1.94 1.67 -2.86
CA ALA A 52 2.40 2.81 -3.64
C ALA A 52 3.70 3.33 -3.05
N ASP A 53 4.48 4.07 -3.87
CA ASP A 53 5.71 4.69 -3.37
C ASP A 53 5.75 6.19 -3.63
N GLY A 54 4.74 6.72 -4.29
CA GLY A 54 4.65 8.14 -4.55
C GLY A 54 5.47 8.61 -5.76
N LYS A 55 6.20 7.70 -6.40
CA LYS A 55 7.03 8.06 -7.55
C LYS A 55 6.73 7.16 -8.74
N ARG A 56 7.10 5.89 -8.65
CA ARG A 56 6.84 4.92 -9.73
C ARG A 56 5.40 4.44 -9.68
N ARG A 57 4.88 4.26 -8.48
CA ARG A 57 3.51 3.80 -8.27
C ARG A 57 2.81 4.85 -7.41
N LYS A 58 1.97 5.65 -8.04
CA LYS A 58 1.34 6.78 -7.38
C LYS A 58 0.06 6.39 -6.66
N LEU A 59 -0.32 7.20 -5.69
CA LEU A 59 -1.51 6.93 -4.89
C LEU A 59 -2.78 6.83 -5.71
N ILE A 60 -2.86 7.55 -6.83
CA ILE A 60 -4.05 7.51 -7.69
C ILE A 60 -4.18 6.18 -8.41
N ALA A 61 -3.08 5.44 -8.54
CA ALA A 61 -3.08 4.14 -9.25
C ALA A 61 -2.19 3.15 -8.51
N PRO A 62 -2.56 2.78 -7.27
CA PRO A 62 -1.74 1.86 -6.50
C PRO A 62 -1.74 0.48 -7.12
N LYS A 63 -0.74 -0.31 -6.77
CA LYS A 63 -0.57 -1.64 -7.32
C LYS A 63 -1.06 -2.69 -6.33
N LYS A 64 -1.76 -3.70 -6.83
CA LYS A 64 -2.13 -4.87 -6.03
C LYS A 64 -0.90 -5.74 -5.83
N LYS A 65 -0.64 -6.14 -4.60
CA LYS A 65 0.55 -6.91 -4.25
C LYS A 65 0.19 -7.99 -3.25
N SER A 66 0.77 -9.18 -3.44
CA SER A 66 0.59 -10.27 -2.50
C SER A 66 1.42 -10.03 -1.24
N MET A 67 0.85 -10.27 -0.08
CA MET A 67 1.57 -10.11 1.18
C MET A 67 2.79 -11.01 1.25
N GLN A 68 2.74 -12.20 0.64
CA GLN A 68 3.89 -13.11 0.68
C GLN A 68 5.07 -12.58 -0.13
N HIS A 69 4.86 -11.58 -1.00
CA HIS A 69 5.94 -10.97 -1.77
C HIS A 69 6.38 -9.63 -1.18
N LEU A 70 6.05 -9.40 0.09
CA LEU A 70 6.46 -8.20 0.81
C LEU A 70 7.23 -8.61 2.06
N SER A 71 8.38 -7.95 2.26
CA SER A 71 9.17 -8.13 3.47
C SER A 71 9.04 -6.86 4.30
N MET A 72 8.45 -6.97 5.49
CA MET A 72 8.14 -5.81 6.32
C MET A 72 9.40 -5.14 6.84
N LEU A 73 9.46 -3.82 6.74
CA LEU A 73 10.56 -3.03 7.28
C LEU A 73 10.14 -2.29 8.54
N THR A 74 9.09 -1.50 8.43
CA THR A 74 8.65 -0.64 9.52
C THR A 74 7.23 -0.17 9.21
N LYS A 75 6.79 0.85 9.91
CA LYS A 75 5.47 1.42 9.72
C LYS A 75 5.57 2.93 9.79
N LEU A 76 4.74 3.63 9.03
CA LEU A 76 4.61 5.08 9.15
C LEU A 76 4.14 5.43 10.56
N ASP A 77 4.48 6.64 11.01
CA ASP A 77 3.98 7.07 12.32
C ASP A 77 2.46 7.24 12.29
N ALA A 78 1.89 7.44 13.46
CA ALA A 78 0.44 7.48 13.60
C ALA A 78 -0.19 8.60 12.78
N GLU A 79 0.47 9.75 12.72
CA GLU A 79 -0.06 10.90 12.00
C GLU A 79 -0.13 10.62 10.50
N ASP A 80 0.95 10.11 9.92
CA ASP A 80 0.98 9.84 8.49
C ASP A 80 0.08 8.67 8.13
N THR A 81 0.01 7.66 8.99
CA THR A 81 -0.90 6.54 8.79
C THR A 81 -2.35 7.02 8.74
N GLU A 82 -2.70 7.94 9.63
CA GLU A 82 -4.06 8.47 9.65
C GLU A 82 -4.36 9.28 8.40
N LYS A 83 -3.37 10.00 7.88
CA LYS A 83 -3.54 10.72 6.61
C LYS A 83 -3.85 9.76 5.46
N LEU A 84 -3.19 8.60 5.44
CA LEU A 84 -3.50 7.59 4.44
C LEU A 84 -4.92 7.06 4.60
N LYS A 85 -5.32 6.78 5.84
CA LYS A 85 -6.65 6.23 6.10
C LYS A 85 -7.76 7.21 5.73
N LYS A 86 -7.50 8.50 5.89
CA LYS A 86 -8.46 9.55 5.51
C LYS A 86 -8.33 9.96 4.06
N ARG A 87 -7.39 9.38 3.33
CA ARG A 87 -7.12 9.71 1.93
C ARG A 87 -6.67 11.16 1.76
N GLU A 88 -5.89 11.66 2.71
CA GLU A 88 -5.34 13.01 2.71
C GLU A 88 -3.85 13.04 2.43
N ALA A 89 -3.20 11.88 2.35
CA ALA A 89 -1.79 11.80 2.02
C ALA A 89 -1.57 12.07 0.52
N ASN A 90 -0.37 12.54 0.18
CA ASN A 90 -0.01 12.75 -1.22
C ASN A 90 1.26 11.97 -1.56
N ASP A 91 1.58 11.94 -2.84
CA ASP A 91 2.72 11.18 -3.33
C ASP A 91 4.05 11.70 -2.76
N SER A 92 4.16 13.01 -2.57
CA SER A 92 5.38 13.59 -2.01
C SER A 92 5.65 13.10 -0.60
N LEU A 93 4.61 12.91 0.20
CA LEU A 93 4.77 12.38 1.55
C LEU A 93 5.36 10.98 1.51
N LEU A 94 4.81 10.10 0.67
CA LEU A 94 5.29 8.73 0.57
C LEU A 94 6.73 8.68 0.07
N HIS A 95 7.02 9.43 -0.99
CA HIS A 95 8.35 9.43 -1.58
C HIS A 95 9.39 9.94 -0.58
N ARG A 96 9.07 10.99 0.17
CA ARG A 96 9.98 11.55 1.16
C ARG A 96 10.28 10.55 2.27
N LYS A 97 9.24 9.86 2.78
CA LYS A 97 9.44 8.88 3.85
C LYS A 97 10.28 7.70 3.38
N ILE A 98 10.05 7.24 2.17
CA ILE A 98 10.82 6.14 1.60
C ILE A 98 12.27 6.57 1.38
N SER A 99 12.50 7.79 0.92
CA SER A 99 13.85 8.30 0.69
C SER A 99 14.67 8.35 1.98
N VAL A 100 14.03 8.72 3.08
CA VAL A 100 14.71 8.74 4.38
C VAL A 100 15.15 7.34 4.77
N LEU A 101 14.28 6.33 4.54
CA LEU A 101 14.63 4.96 4.86
C LEU A 101 15.76 4.44 3.99
N ASP A 102 15.76 4.78 2.71
CA ASP A 102 16.84 4.39 1.82
C ASP A 102 18.17 4.94 2.29
N LEU A 103 18.20 6.22 2.70
CA LEU A 103 19.43 6.82 3.21
C LEU A 103 19.90 6.13 4.49
N GLU A 104 18.97 5.80 5.38
CA GLU A 104 19.32 5.14 6.63
C GLU A 104 19.89 3.73 6.39
N SER A 105 19.43 3.06 5.34
CA SER A 105 19.89 1.70 5.08
C SER A 105 21.33 1.64 4.62
N PHE A 106 21.94 2.77 4.24
CA PHE A 106 23.31 2.83 3.82
C PHE A 106 24.27 3.28 4.92
N THR A 107 23.72 3.56 6.09
CA THR A 107 24.54 3.97 7.22
C THR A 107 24.58 2.87 8.25
#